data_d56f6dbb3da2133d1c2d277c3dd3c7d8
#
_entry.id   d56f6dbb3da2133d1c2d277c3dd3c7d8
#
_cell.length_a   1.000
_cell.length_b   1.000
_cell.length_c   1.000
_cell.angle_alpha   90.00
_cell.angle_beta   90.00
_cell.angle_gamma   90.00
#
_symmetry.space_group_name_H-M   'P 1'
#
loop_
_entity.id
_entity.type
_entity.pdbx_description
1 polymer ?
#
loop_
_entity_poly.entity_id
_entity_poly.type
_entity_poly.pdbx_seq_one_letter_code
_entity_poly.pdbx_strand_id
1 'polypeptide(L)'
;MLQKWKKEGKRFRPVDKQGEEETTELSVKIRAAKFRDLPMSLRILIVNLSLFLILCAVFFMAGAYLYAPQAAGRNYVEACLAGDWNSAYDVCQFPDSTFLTRKNYVNAMTWKAKQDGSDGQETPEIKSFFMRRKQSFETGGNRIYTVRYTLKGVSDSKEETMEIAAGDIVKWNFKEWYVVPKDSYVTDVEITVPANASLYLDGVQVGKKYLKETADTVSVYKIPYLFIGGHTIELTEAKKDPYREIILVQDNSSMEFLPDLKLNDSTGKVIADCVEELLDKVFAAAVNGKAFSTIKDEFSADTAVQADAKEQYQQIRDAYLNSDTNTGITSVTISSISTTVTSTENQMKIETDVTATIEKRTRFLHFFRKTKTETITWKIESAVTLEKETWVMGSDFLKGVDLGK
;
A
#
# COMPACT_ATOMS: atom_id res chain seq x y z
N MET A 1 37.43 -28.05 39.17
CA MET A 1 38.89 -28.15 39.52
C MET A 1 39.29 -26.82 40.16
N LEU A 2 39.41 -26.87 41.49
CA LEU A 2 39.83 -25.75 42.33
C LEU A 2 41.33 -25.82 42.52
N GLN A 3 42.09 -24.80 42.14
CA GLN A 3 43.47 -24.67 42.59
C GLN A 3 43.64 -23.40 43.42
N LYS A 4 43.95 -23.72 44.68
CA LYS A 4 44.45 -22.87 45.75
C LYS A 4 45.76 -22.16 45.35
N TRP A 5 45.85 -20.86 45.52
CA TRP A 5 47.15 -20.18 45.63
C TRP A 5 47.42 -19.84 47.08
N LYS A 6 48.49 -20.45 47.57
CA LYS A 6 49.10 -20.19 48.88
C LYS A 6 49.81 -18.84 48.90
N LYS A 7 49.53 -18.08 49.94
CA LYS A 7 50.39 -16.96 50.37
C LYS A 7 51.70 -17.46 50.92
N GLU A 8 52.79 -17.07 50.33
CA GLU A 8 54.11 -17.12 50.97
C GLU A 8 54.47 -15.71 51.45
N GLY A 9 54.52 -15.55 52.75
CA GLY A 9 55.06 -14.35 53.41
C GLY A 9 56.57 -14.41 53.46
N LYS A 10 57.21 -13.41 52.88
CA LYS A 10 58.64 -13.14 53.13
C LYS A 10 58.75 -12.10 54.23
N ARG A 11 59.21 -12.56 55.42
CA ARG A 11 59.68 -11.68 56.51
C ARG A 11 60.99 -11.04 56.06
N PHE A 12 61.01 -9.74 55.97
CA PHE A 12 62.27 -8.96 55.91
C PHE A 12 62.75 -8.71 57.33
N ARG A 13 64.01 -9.11 57.62
CA ARG A 13 64.76 -8.73 58.83
C ARG A 13 65.25 -7.31 58.70
N PRO A 14 65.32 -6.54 59.78
CA PRO A 14 65.95 -5.23 59.78
C PRO A 14 67.46 -5.39 59.75
N VAL A 15 68.13 -4.67 58.89
CA VAL A 15 69.58 -4.43 58.96
C VAL A 15 69.76 -3.04 59.52
N ASP A 16 70.56 -3.02 60.57
CA ASP A 16 70.92 -1.83 61.37
C ASP A 16 72.01 -1.02 60.65
N LYS A 17 71.87 0.28 60.70
CA LYS A 17 72.81 1.34 60.91
C LYS A 17 73.83 1.85 59.93
N GLN A 18 73.71 3.14 59.86
CA GLN A 18 74.70 4.17 59.69
C GLN A 18 75.02 4.55 58.20
N GLY A 19 74.54 5.71 57.93
CA GLY A 19 74.89 6.61 56.84
C GLY A 19 73.92 7.79 56.91
N GLU A 20 74.32 8.81 57.63
CA GLU A 20 73.64 10.11 57.58
C GLU A 20 73.78 10.67 56.18
N GLU A 21 72.74 10.58 55.38
CA GLU A 21 72.50 11.44 54.24
C GLU A 21 71.36 12.40 54.62
N GLU A 22 71.76 13.67 54.77
CA GLU A 22 70.81 14.79 54.79
C GLU A 22 69.95 14.79 53.55
N THR A 23 68.84 14.12 53.64
CA THR A 23 67.72 14.37 52.74
C THR A 23 67.09 15.68 53.15
N THR A 24 67.47 16.75 52.50
CA THR A 24 66.75 18.01 52.49
C THR A 24 65.35 17.73 51.96
N GLU A 25 64.44 17.45 52.90
CA GLU A 25 62.99 17.46 52.60
C GLU A 25 62.63 18.88 52.14
N LEU A 26 62.64 19.09 50.84
CA LEU A 26 61.94 20.20 50.21
C LEU A 26 60.42 20.01 50.44
N SER A 27 60.00 20.29 51.70
CA SER A 27 58.62 20.48 51.96
C SER A 27 58.16 21.76 51.26
N VAL A 28 57.73 21.62 50.01
CA VAL A 28 57.02 22.68 49.28
C VAL A 28 55.69 22.88 50.05
N LYS A 29 55.71 23.74 51.05
CA LYS A 29 54.49 24.30 51.63
C LYS A 29 53.84 25.13 50.53
N ILE A 30 52.98 24.52 49.80
CA ILE A 30 52.03 25.21 48.91
C ILE A 30 51.16 26.06 49.79
N ARG A 31 51.59 27.28 50.13
CA ARG A 31 50.73 28.31 50.69
C ARG A 31 49.70 28.62 49.61
N ALA A 32 48.46 28.22 49.83
CA ALA A 32 47.34 28.65 48.99
C ALA A 32 47.37 30.19 48.93
N ALA A 33 47.91 30.75 47.88
CA ALA A 33 47.92 32.19 47.65
C ALA A 33 46.46 32.66 47.65
N LYS A 34 46.14 33.61 48.51
CA LYS A 34 44.78 34.18 48.52
C LYS A 34 44.57 34.82 47.13
N PHE A 35 43.40 34.58 46.53
CA PHE A 35 43.04 35.11 45.20
C PHE A 35 43.36 36.61 45.06
N ARG A 36 43.37 37.34 46.18
CA ARG A 36 43.64 38.76 46.29
C ARG A 36 45.12 39.12 46.15
N ASP A 37 46.02 38.16 46.30
CA ASP A 37 47.49 38.36 46.22
C ASP A 37 48.07 38.01 44.84
N LEU A 38 47.22 37.52 43.90
CA LEU A 38 47.61 37.16 42.56
C LEU A 38 47.68 38.41 41.66
N PRO A 39 48.61 38.44 40.67
CA PRO A 39 48.66 39.50 39.68
C PRO A 39 47.34 39.62 38.92
N MET A 40 46.96 40.84 38.50
CA MET A 40 45.66 41.15 37.92
C MET A 40 45.33 40.29 36.68
N SER A 41 46.35 40.02 35.83
CA SER A 41 46.24 39.16 34.67
C SER A 41 45.83 37.71 35.02
N LEU A 42 46.40 37.17 36.11
CA LEU A 42 46.07 35.82 36.58
C LEU A 42 44.69 35.75 37.20
N ARG A 43 44.22 36.83 37.89
CA ARG A 43 42.83 36.90 38.39
C ARG A 43 41.84 36.90 37.23
N ILE A 44 42.06 37.70 36.20
CA ILE A 44 41.22 37.74 34.99
C ILE A 44 41.20 36.36 34.32
N LEU A 45 42.36 35.70 34.18
CA LEU A 45 42.41 34.35 33.63
C LEU A 45 41.60 33.35 34.45
N ILE A 46 41.72 33.34 35.77
CA ILE A 46 41.00 32.44 36.67
C ILE A 46 39.48 32.70 36.58
N VAL A 47 39.06 33.99 36.54
CA VAL A 47 37.64 34.35 36.39
C VAL A 47 37.09 33.87 35.05
N ASN A 48 37.82 34.13 33.97
CA ASN A 48 37.39 33.67 32.62
C ASN A 48 37.35 32.16 32.51
N LEU A 49 38.36 31.45 33.10
CA LEU A 49 38.37 29.99 33.10
C LEU A 49 37.19 29.42 33.94
N SER A 50 36.92 30.04 35.10
CA SER A 50 35.80 29.65 35.95
C SER A 50 34.49 29.87 35.25
N LEU A 51 34.29 31.01 34.58
CA LEU A 51 33.11 31.30 33.75
C LEU A 51 32.96 30.28 32.60
N PHE A 52 34.04 29.98 31.94
CA PHE A 52 34.05 28.97 30.86
C PHE A 52 33.64 27.58 31.39
N LEU A 53 34.18 27.16 32.53
CA LEU A 53 33.82 25.87 33.15
C LEU A 53 32.35 25.83 33.58
N ILE A 54 31.82 26.95 34.11
CA ILE A 54 30.40 27.06 34.45
C ILE A 54 29.53 26.93 33.19
N LEU A 55 29.89 27.63 32.11
CA LEU A 55 29.17 27.53 30.81
C LEU A 55 29.22 26.11 30.27
N CYS A 56 30.38 25.44 30.32
CA CYS A 56 30.50 24.04 29.94
C CYS A 56 29.61 23.14 30.79
N ALA A 57 29.60 23.33 32.12
CA ALA A 57 28.76 22.54 33.01
C ALA A 57 27.27 22.72 32.70
N VAL A 58 26.83 23.99 32.50
CA VAL A 58 25.44 24.28 32.08
C VAL A 58 25.11 23.63 30.76
N PHE A 59 26.00 23.74 29.75
CA PHE A 59 25.84 23.12 28.43
C PHE A 59 25.66 21.59 28.54
N PHE A 60 26.56 20.92 29.30
CA PHE A 60 26.48 19.46 29.45
C PHE A 60 25.26 19.02 30.28
N MET A 61 24.87 19.78 31.29
CA MET A 61 23.65 19.50 32.06
C MET A 61 22.39 19.68 31.18
N ALA A 62 22.31 20.76 30.41
CA ALA A 62 21.19 20.99 29.50
C ALA A 62 21.14 19.91 28.41
N GLY A 63 22.30 19.56 27.84
CA GLY A 63 22.40 18.47 26.86
C GLY A 63 21.98 17.13 27.46
N ALA A 64 22.43 16.77 28.65
CA ALA A 64 22.03 15.53 29.33
C ALA A 64 20.54 15.48 29.64
N TYR A 65 19.90 16.61 29.85
CA TYR A 65 18.44 16.69 30.04
C TYR A 65 17.68 16.58 28.72
N LEU A 66 18.08 17.31 27.70
CA LEU A 66 17.40 17.33 26.39
C LEU A 66 17.55 16.01 25.63
N TYR A 67 18.71 15.37 25.74
CA TYR A 67 19.02 14.08 25.12
C TYR A 67 18.85 12.91 26.09
N ALA A 68 17.93 13.01 27.05
CA ALA A 68 17.61 11.92 27.95
C ALA A 68 16.54 11.01 27.33
N PRO A 69 16.54 9.68 27.60
CA PRO A 69 15.44 8.79 27.21
C PRO A 69 14.07 9.28 27.67
N GLN A 70 14.03 9.95 28.83
CA GLN A 70 12.79 10.55 29.38
C GLN A 70 12.22 11.66 28.50
N ALA A 71 13.09 12.45 27.85
CA ALA A 71 12.66 13.51 26.93
C ALA A 71 11.97 12.90 25.70
N ALA A 72 12.56 11.87 25.09
CA ALA A 72 11.96 11.17 23.95
C ALA A 72 10.59 10.56 24.31
N GLY A 73 10.51 9.83 25.43
CA GLY A 73 9.25 9.24 25.89
C GLY A 73 8.18 10.29 26.20
N ARG A 74 8.56 11.42 26.81
CA ARG A 74 7.65 12.52 27.10
C ARG A 74 7.13 13.18 25.82
N ASN A 75 8.03 13.51 24.88
CA ASN A 75 7.67 14.13 23.62
C ASN A 75 6.70 13.23 22.82
N TYR A 76 6.93 11.91 22.84
CA TYR A 76 6.02 10.96 22.22
C TYR A 76 4.61 11.01 22.82
N VAL A 77 4.50 10.93 24.16
CA VAL A 77 3.19 10.96 24.83
C VAL A 77 2.50 12.31 24.61
N GLU A 78 3.23 13.44 24.69
CA GLU A 78 2.68 14.77 24.43
C GLU A 78 2.16 14.88 22.99
N ALA A 79 2.92 14.39 21.99
CA ALA A 79 2.51 14.40 20.60
C ALA A 79 1.26 13.53 20.36
N CYS A 80 1.21 12.32 20.95
CA CYS A 80 0.05 11.43 20.86
C CYS A 80 -1.22 12.07 21.46
N LEU A 81 -1.08 12.70 22.64
CA LEU A 81 -2.19 13.39 23.31
C LEU A 81 -2.68 14.62 22.53
N ALA A 82 -1.77 15.29 21.83
CA ALA A 82 -2.09 16.43 20.97
C ALA A 82 -2.67 16.03 19.63
N GLY A 83 -2.66 14.74 19.25
CA GLY A 83 -3.00 14.29 17.91
C GLY A 83 -1.97 14.73 16.86
N ASP A 84 -0.79 15.19 17.29
CA ASP A 84 0.31 15.54 16.39
C ASP A 84 1.10 14.28 15.99
N TRP A 85 0.50 13.54 15.08
CA TRP A 85 1.06 12.27 14.59
C TRP A 85 2.37 12.46 13.81
N ASN A 86 2.64 13.65 13.28
CA ASN A 86 3.92 13.93 12.65
C ASN A 86 5.04 13.99 13.68
N SER A 87 4.86 14.75 14.74
CA SER A 87 5.83 14.83 15.84
C SER A 87 5.97 13.49 16.58
N ALA A 88 4.87 12.72 16.72
CA ALA A 88 4.93 11.38 17.28
C ALA A 88 5.81 10.44 16.42
N TYR A 89 5.66 10.50 15.08
CA TYR A 89 6.48 9.70 14.16
C TYR A 89 7.96 10.06 14.27
N ASP A 90 8.31 11.34 14.40
CA ASP A 90 9.70 11.83 14.46
C ASP A 90 10.50 11.31 15.64
N VAL A 91 9.84 11.02 16.75
CA VAL A 91 10.47 10.47 17.94
C VAL A 91 10.40 8.94 18.02
N CYS A 92 9.90 8.29 16.97
CA CYS A 92 9.80 6.84 16.90
C CYS A 92 10.88 6.22 16.01
N GLN A 93 11.21 4.97 16.31
CA GLN A 93 12.02 4.11 15.45
C GLN A 93 11.18 2.91 15.01
N PHE A 94 10.97 2.81 13.71
CA PHE A 94 10.24 1.72 13.08
C PHE A 94 11.19 0.77 12.33
N PRO A 95 10.79 -0.49 12.10
CA PRO A 95 11.48 -1.37 11.16
C PRO A 95 11.54 -0.75 9.76
N ASP A 96 12.58 -1.05 9.01
CA ASP A 96 12.67 -0.62 7.60
C ASP A 96 11.60 -1.32 6.77
N SER A 97 10.67 -0.53 6.23
CA SER A 97 9.54 -1.03 5.45
C SER A 97 9.00 0.05 4.52
N THR A 98 8.62 -0.37 3.31
CA THR A 98 7.94 0.49 2.32
C THR A 98 6.59 1.00 2.84
N PHE A 99 5.96 0.30 3.79
CA PHE A 99 4.62 0.62 4.29
C PHE A 99 4.62 1.36 5.64
N LEU A 100 5.74 1.40 6.36
CA LEU A 100 5.88 2.14 7.61
C LEU A 100 6.38 3.57 7.39
N THR A 101 5.78 4.29 6.47
CA THR A 101 6.13 5.68 6.17
C THR A 101 5.43 6.66 7.11
N ARG A 102 5.97 7.89 7.25
CA ARG A 102 5.34 8.98 7.98
C ARG A 102 3.89 9.21 7.54
N LYS A 103 3.66 9.29 6.22
CA LYS A 103 2.34 9.51 5.64
C LYS A 103 1.35 8.43 6.09
N ASN A 104 1.76 7.16 6.01
CA ASN A 104 0.90 6.03 6.39
C ASN A 104 0.62 6.03 7.89
N TYR A 105 1.62 6.35 8.72
CA TYR A 105 1.43 6.50 10.16
C TYR A 105 0.40 7.57 10.50
N VAL A 106 0.57 8.77 9.94
CA VAL A 106 -0.36 9.89 10.17
C VAL A 106 -1.78 9.51 9.76
N ASN A 107 -1.94 8.91 8.57
CA ASN A 107 -3.25 8.48 8.08
C ASN A 107 -3.89 7.44 9.00
N ALA A 108 -3.15 6.38 9.36
CA ALA A 108 -3.64 5.30 10.21
C ALA A 108 -4.06 5.81 11.60
N MET A 109 -3.22 6.64 12.23
CA MET A 109 -3.48 7.19 13.56
C MET A 109 -4.60 8.22 13.55
N THR A 110 -4.68 9.09 12.54
CA THR A 110 -5.79 10.04 12.38
C THR A 110 -7.13 9.32 12.23
N TRP A 111 -7.15 8.26 11.41
CA TRP A 111 -8.35 7.47 11.23
C TRP A 111 -8.77 6.77 12.53
N LYS A 112 -7.82 6.19 13.26
CA LYS A 112 -8.05 5.57 14.57
C LYS A 112 -8.60 6.58 15.58
N ALA A 113 -8.01 7.78 15.67
CA ALA A 113 -8.46 8.85 16.55
C ALA A 113 -9.91 9.29 16.26
N LYS A 114 -10.30 9.34 14.99
CA LYS A 114 -11.69 9.63 14.58
C LYS A 114 -12.67 8.55 15.05
N GLN A 115 -12.29 7.28 14.93
CA GLN A 115 -13.11 6.17 15.39
C GLN A 115 -13.27 6.15 16.92
N ASP A 116 -12.18 6.42 17.64
CA ASP A 116 -12.18 6.47 19.10
C ASP A 116 -12.87 7.73 19.65
N GLY A 117 -13.33 8.64 18.78
CA GLY A 117 -13.99 9.90 19.14
C GLY A 117 -13.06 10.91 19.82
N SER A 118 -11.75 10.73 19.69
CA SER A 118 -10.73 11.64 20.26
C SER A 118 -10.33 12.77 19.32
N ASP A 119 -10.77 12.73 18.06
CA ASP A 119 -10.52 13.77 17.06
C ASP A 119 -11.31 15.05 17.41
N GLY A 120 -10.62 16.18 17.49
CA GLY A 120 -11.21 17.48 17.83
C GLY A 120 -11.49 17.76 19.31
N GLN A 121 -11.07 16.86 20.23
CA GLN A 121 -11.09 17.15 21.66
C GLN A 121 -9.97 18.11 22.06
N GLU A 122 -10.21 18.92 23.12
CA GLU A 122 -9.16 19.75 23.69
C GLU A 122 -7.96 18.89 24.08
N THR A 123 -6.76 19.31 23.67
CA THR A 123 -5.51 18.59 23.98
C THR A 123 -5.31 18.51 25.49
N PRO A 124 -5.34 17.32 26.09
CA PRO A 124 -5.15 17.19 27.53
C PRO A 124 -3.70 17.50 27.91
N GLU A 125 -3.52 18.45 28.81
CA GLU A 125 -2.19 18.86 29.26
C GLU A 125 -1.65 17.91 30.35
N ILE A 126 -0.39 17.48 30.20
CA ILE A 126 0.27 16.61 31.14
C ILE A 126 0.60 17.43 32.42
N LYS A 127 0.03 17.03 33.57
CA LYS A 127 0.32 17.59 34.90
C LYS A 127 1.63 17.05 35.48
N SER A 128 1.84 15.74 35.36
CA SER A 128 3.07 15.09 35.82
C SER A 128 3.44 13.93 34.89
N PHE A 129 4.73 13.76 34.67
CA PHE A 129 5.30 12.68 33.88
C PHE A 129 6.48 12.05 34.65
N PHE A 130 6.44 10.75 34.83
CA PHE A 130 7.46 9.98 35.48
C PHE A 130 7.79 8.74 34.67
N MET A 131 9.09 8.47 34.49
CA MET A 131 9.56 7.34 33.71
C MET A 131 10.63 6.59 34.51
N ARG A 132 10.41 5.30 34.74
CA ARG A 132 11.30 4.43 35.48
C ARG A 132 11.78 3.27 34.64
N ARG A 133 13.08 3.07 34.55
CA ARG A 133 13.66 1.91 33.87
C ARG A 133 13.21 0.62 34.54
N LYS A 134 12.65 -0.30 33.79
CA LYS A 134 12.32 -1.64 34.25
C LYS A 134 13.58 -2.50 34.16
N GLN A 135 13.92 -3.17 35.26
CA GLN A 135 15.02 -4.15 35.24
C GLN A 135 14.51 -5.41 34.53
N SER A 136 14.76 -5.52 33.23
CA SER A 136 14.56 -6.73 32.43
C SER A 136 15.85 -7.04 31.67
N PHE A 137 16.09 -8.32 31.43
CA PHE A 137 17.16 -8.75 30.53
C PHE A 137 16.77 -8.33 29.11
N GLU A 138 17.43 -7.30 28.61
CA GLU A 138 17.16 -6.67 27.33
C GLU A 138 17.76 -7.52 26.22
N THR A 139 16.93 -7.97 25.30
CA THR A 139 17.38 -8.57 24.04
C THR A 139 17.51 -7.44 23.01
N GLY A 140 18.71 -7.17 22.50
CA GLY A 140 18.92 -6.21 21.40
C GLY A 140 19.32 -4.78 21.79
N GLY A 141 19.64 -4.48 23.05
CA GLY A 141 20.16 -3.16 23.46
C GLY A 141 19.12 -2.06 23.73
N ASN A 142 17.83 -2.32 23.47
CA ASN A 142 16.74 -1.42 23.79
C ASN A 142 16.44 -1.44 25.31
N ARG A 143 15.91 -0.35 25.81
CA ARG A 143 15.59 -0.18 27.23
C ARG A 143 14.08 -0.13 27.43
N ILE A 144 13.57 -0.90 28.38
CA ILE A 144 12.16 -0.90 28.74
C ILE A 144 11.94 0.04 29.95
N TYR A 145 10.94 0.90 29.81
CA TYR A 145 10.54 1.84 30.85
C TYR A 145 9.07 1.65 31.20
N THR A 146 8.75 1.82 32.50
CA THR A 146 7.38 2.10 32.93
C THR A 146 7.19 3.60 32.93
N VAL A 147 6.23 4.06 32.17
CA VAL A 147 5.83 5.48 32.04
C VAL A 147 4.53 5.68 32.80
N ARG A 148 4.53 6.63 33.72
CA ARG A 148 3.33 7.03 34.48
C ARG A 148 3.12 8.52 34.30
N TYR A 149 1.92 8.90 33.85
CA TYR A 149 1.58 10.31 33.71
C TYR A 149 0.16 10.60 34.22
N THR A 150 -0.06 11.84 34.63
CA THR A 150 -1.38 12.35 34.99
C THR A 150 -1.71 13.54 34.14
N LEU A 151 -2.99 13.68 33.80
CA LEU A 151 -3.51 14.78 32.99
C LEU A 151 -4.10 15.86 33.90
N LYS A 152 -4.08 17.12 33.49
CA LYS A 152 -4.77 18.20 34.19
C LYS A 152 -6.27 17.91 34.22
N GLY A 153 -6.89 18.05 35.39
CA GLY A 153 -8.32 17.80 35.56
C GLY A 153 -8.71 16.33 35.74
N VAL A 154 -7.77 15.39 35.62
CA VAL A 154 -8.02 13.95 35.81
C VAL A 154 -7.26 13.49 37.06
N SER A 155 -7.96 12.77 37.95
CA SER A 155 -7.37 12.25 39.20
C SER A 155 -6.51 11.02 38.99
N ASP A 156 -6.84 10.22 37.96
CA ASP A 156 -6.21 8.93 37.75
C ASP A 156 -4.91 9.07 36.96
N SER A 157 -3.89 8.31 37.39
CA SER A 157 -2.65 8.18 36.62
C SER A 157 -2.74 7.08 35.59
N LYS A 158 -2.31 7.35 34.38
CA LYS A 158 -2.10 6.32 33.35
C LYS A 158 -0.70 5.73 33.53
N GLU A 159 -0.60 4.42 33.35
CA GLU A 159 0.67 3.69 33.40
C GLU A 159 0.80 2.79 32.17
N GLU A 160 1.90 2.96 31.46
CA GLU A 160 2.17 2.24 30.21
C GLU A 160 3.63 1.74 30.21
N THR A 161 3.90 0.70 29.44
CA THR A 161 5.26 0.22 29.21
C THR A 161 5.74 0.75 27.87
N MET A 162 6.90 1.38 27.85
CA MET A 162 7.50 1.98 26.67
C MET A 162 8.90 1.41 26.43
N GLU A 163 9.16 0.98 25.21
CA GLU A 163 10.50 0.56 24.78
C GLU A 163 11.22 1.74 24.12
N ILE A 164 12.47 1.97 24.50
CA ILE A 164 13.30 3.06 23.96
C ILE A 164 14.61 2.50 23.45
N ALA A 165 14.89 2.79 22.19
CA ALA A 165 16.13 2.47 21.52
C ALA A 165 17.11 3.65 21.58
N ALA A 166 18.41 3.34 21.65
CA ALA A 166 19.44 4.34 21.47
C ALA A 166 19.73 4.51 19.98
N GLY A 167 19.64 5.73 19.50
CA GLY A 167 20.10 6.11 18.17
C GLY A 167 21.58 6.42 18.12
N ASP A 168 21.97 7.10 17.06
CA ASP A 168 23.36 7.51 16.85
C ASP A 168 23.82 8.59 17.83
N ILE A 169 25.14 8.69 17.97
CA ILE A 169 25.74 9.79 18.69
C ILE A 169 25.62 11.05 17.82
N VAL A 170 24.85 12.00 18.32
CA VAL A 170 24.72 13.33 17.71
C VAL A 170 25.98 14.18 18.03
N LYS A 171 25.89 15.45 18.20
CA LYS A 171 26.97 16.35 18.58
C LYS A 171 27.37 16.15 20.04
N TRP A 172 28.69 16.31 20.36
CA TRP A 172 29.22 16.36 21.73
C TRP A 172 28.98 15.12 22.59
N ASN A 173 28.93 13.93 21.96
CA ASN A 173 28.73 12.63 22.63
C ASN A 173 27.34 12.45 23.28
N PHE A 174 26.35 13.27 22.94
CA PHE A 174 24.95 13.02 23.28
C PHE A 174 24.35 12.00 22.30
N LYS A 175 23.53 11.09 22.83
CA LYS A 175 22.82 10.08 22.03
C LYS A 175 21.39 10.52 21.81
N GLU A 176 20.88 10.31 20.61
CA GLU A 176 19.43 10.35 20.36
C GLU A 176 18.76 9.11 20.95
N TRP A 177 17.49 9.27 21.28
CA TRP A 177 16.68 8.21 21.81
C TRP A 177 15.34 8.20 21.07
N TYR A 178 14.90 7.00 20.70
CA TYR A 178 13.68 6.80 19.93
C TYR A 178 12.75 5.85 20.68
N VAL A 179 11.47 6.13 20.64
CA VAL A 179 10.44 5.22 21.11
C VAL A 179 10.27 4.11 20.06
N VAL A 180 10.19 2.85 20.50
CA VAL A 180 9.89 1.70 19.65
C VAL A 180 8.44 1.29 19.92
N PRO A 181 7.46 1.82 19.14
CA PRO A 181 6.05 1.63 19.40
C PRO A 181 5.56 0.31 18.79
N LYS A 182 5.90 -0.83 19.41
CA LYS A 182 5.54 -2.17 18.92
C LYS A 182 4.04 -2.39 18.78
N ASP A 183 3.25 -1.70 19.59
CA ASP A 183 1.79 -1.78 19.57
C ASP A 183 1.14 -0.88 18.50
N SER A 184 1.95 -0.19 17.68
CA SER A 184 1.44 0.67 16.60
C SER A 184 1.44 0.00 15.22
N TYR A 185 2.00 -1.18 15.10
CA TYR A 185 2.04 -1.93 13.84
C TYR A 185 1.91 -3.43 14.08
N VAL A 186 1.47 -4.14 13.06
CA VAL A 186 1.40 -5.61 12.99
C VAL A 186 2.39 -6.13 11.98
N THR A 187 2.69 -7.42 12.10
CA THR A 187 3.63 -8.11 11.20
C THR A 187 2.93 -9.21 10.42
N ASP A 188 3.45 -9.49 9.22
CA ASP A 188 3.04 -10.65 8.42
C ASP A 188 1.54 -10.67 8.04
N VAL A 189 0.99 -9.51 7.69
CA VAL A 189 -0.41 -9.37 7.26
C VAL A 189 -0.59 -10.00 5.88
N GLU A 190 -1.55 -10.90 5.74
CA GLU A 190 -1.88 -11.54 4.46
C GLU A 190 -3.09 -10.86 3.82
N ILE A 191 -2.95 -10.51 2.54
CA ILE A 191 -4.01 -9.86 1.74
C ILE A 191 -4.25 -10.69 0.49
N THR A 192 -5.47 -11.19 0.34
CA THR A 192 -5.92 -11.97 -0.82
C THR A 192 -6.69 -11.06 -1.77
N VAL A 193 -6.34 -11.08 -3.06
CA VAL A 193 -6.95 -10.27 -4.12
C VAL A 193 -7.13 -11.09 -5.39
N PRO A 194 -7.94 -10.66 -6.39
CA PRO A 194 -8.03 -11.33 -7.67
C PRO A 194 -6.66 -11.45 -8.35
N ALA A 195 -6.38 -12.59 -9.00
CA ALA A 195 -5.06 -12.91 -9.56
C ALA A 195 -4.56 -11.88 -10.58
N ASN A 196 -5.48 -11.28 -11.35
CA ASN A 196 -5.17 -10.31 -12.40
C ASN A 196 -5.13 -8.86 -11.91
N ALA A 197 -5.49 -8.62 -10.65
CA ALA A 197 -5.50 -7.28 -10.08
C ALA A 197 -4.13 -6.87 -9.54
N SER A 198 -3.76 -5.61 -9.77
CA SER A 198 -2.64 -4.97 -9.10
C SER A 198 -3.12 -4.38 -7.78
N LEU A 199 -2.47 -4.78 -6.69
CA LEU A 199 -2.78 -4.29 -5.34
C LEU A 199 -1.98 -3.03 -5.03
N TYR A 200 -2.66 -1.99 -4.55
CA TYR A 200 -2.04 -0.80 -3.96
C TYR A 200 -2.51 -0.66 -2.51
N LEU A 201 -1.57 -0.32 -1.65
CA LEU A 201 -1.82 -0.06 -0.23
C LEU A 201 -1.33 1.35 0.10
N ASP A 202 -2.23 2.22 0.58
CA ASP A 202 -1.98 3.66 0.83
C ASP A 202 -1.37 4.41 -0.38
N GLY A 203 -1.74 3.97 -1.61
CA GLY A 203 -1.25 4.52 -2.86
C GLY A 203 0.13 3.98 -3.28
N VAL A 204 0.69 3.01 -2.56
CA VAL A 204 1.95 2.33 -2.90
C VAL A 204 1.65 0.97 -3.49
N GLN A 205 2.14 0.70 -4.70
CA GLN A 205 1.97 -0.60 -5.34
C GLN A 205 2.67 -1.71 -4.54
N VAL A 206 1.91 -2.76 -4.23
CA VAL A 206 2.44 -3.96 -3.60
C VAL A 206 3.11 -4.84 -4.64
N GLY A 207 4.44 -4.74 -4.73
CA GLY A 207 5.21 -5.43 -5.76
C GLY A 207 5.30 -6.95 -5.56
N LYS A 208 5.77 -7.64 -6.60
CA LYS A 208 5.91 -9.12 -6.62
C LYS A 208 6.78 -9.69 -5.48
N LYS A 209 7.67 -8.89 -4.88
CA LYS A 209 8.48 -9.32 -3.73
C LYS A 209 7.65 -9.68 -2.49
N TYR A 210 6.42 -9.21 -2.41
CA TYR A 210 5.47 -9.50 -1.34
C TYR A 210 4.48 -10.60 -1.70
N LEU A 211 4.50 -11.09 -2.95
CA LEU A 211 3.64 -12.16 -3.40
C LEU A 211 4.06 -13.48 -2.71
N LYS A 212 3.15 -14.06 -1.95
CA LYS A 212 3.34 -15.34 -1.26
C LYS A 212 2.98 -16.51 -2.15
N GLU A 213 1.81 -16.43 -2.79
CA GLU A 213 1.30 -17.47 -3.68
C GLU A 213 0.31 -16.88 -4.69
N THR A 214 0.15 -17.58 -5.82
CA THR A 214 -0.87 -17.27 -6.83
C THR A 214 -1.55 -18.57 -7.21
N ALA A 215 -2.89 -18.59 -7.13
CA ALA A 215 -3.75 -19.60 -7.69
C ALA A 215 -4.44 -19.06 -8.95
N ASP A 216 -5.25 -19.88 -9.62
CA ASP A 216 -5.87 -19.51 -10.90
C ASP A 216 -6.72 -18.23 -10.80
N THR A 217 -7.38 -18.01 -9.69
CA THR A 217 -8.33 -16.89 -9.48
C THR A 217 -7.84 -15.85 -8.49
N VAL A 218 -6.88 -16.17 -7.62
CA VAL A 218 -6.46 -15.30 -6.53
C VAL A 218 -4.95 -15.21 -6.38
N SER A 219 -4.49 -14.07 -5.87
CA SER A 219 -3.10 -13.83 -5.45
C SER A 219 -3.08 -13.44 -3.97
N VAL A 220 -2.18 -14.04 -3.20
CA VAL A 220 -1.98 -13.76 -1.77
C VAL A 220 -0.69 -12.99 -1.60
N TYR A 221 -0.79 -11.81 -1.03
CA TYR A 221 0.37 -10.98 -0.68
C TYR A 221 0.62 -11.05 0.83
N LYS A 222 1.90 -11.12 1.22
CA LYS A 222 2.33 -11.07 2.61
C LYS A 222 3.08 -9.78 2.89
N ILE A 223 2.44 -8.89 3.65
CA ILE A 223 2.98 -7.57 4.02
C ILE A 223 3.74 -7.71 5.33
N PRO A 224 5.08 -7.47 5.36
CA PRO A 224 5.89 -7.73 6.54
C PRO A 224 5.54 -6.84 7.73
N TYR A 225 5.16 -5.59 7.48
CA TYR A 225 4.80 -4.61 8.51
C TYR A 225 3.72 -3.68 7.99
N LEU A 226 2.69 -3.42 8.82
CA LEU A 226 1.61 -2.50 8.52
C LEU A 226 1.16 -1.80 9.80
N PHE A 227 0.88 -0.50 9.77
CA PHE A 227 0.38 0.20 10.95
C PHE A 227 -1.01 -0.31 11.36
N ILE A 228 -1.27 -0.30 12.67
CA ILE A 228 -2.63 -0.50 13.18
C ILE A 228 -3.41 0.78 12.95
N GLY A 229 -4.56 0.67 12.30
CA GLY A 229 -5.40 1.83 11.97
C GLY A 229 -6.03 1.73 10.60
N GLY A 230 -6.44 2.88 10.04
CA GLY A 230 -7.07 2.95 8.73
C GLY A 230 -6.06 2.97 7.59
N HIS A 231 -6.29 2.11 6.59
CA HIS A 231 -5.51 2.04 5.37
C HIS A 231 -6.40 2.07 4.15
N THR A 232 -5.90 2.62 3.06
CA THR A 232 -6.60 2.58 1.78
C THR A 232 -6.08 1.41 0.96
N ILE A 233 -6.96 0.47 0.62
CA ILE A 233 -6.70 -0.55 -0.38
C ILE A 233 -7.24 -0.09 -1.73
N GLU A 234 -6.49 -0.30 -2.80
CA GLU A 234 -6.92 -0.04 -4.16
C GLU A 234 -6.52 -1.23 -5.04
N LEU A 235 -7.48 -1.73 -5.80
CA LEU A 235 -7.28 -2.79 -6.78
C LEU A 235 -7.49 -2.22 -8.17
N THR A 236 -6.53 -2.44 -9.05
CA THR A 236 -6.61 -2.01 -10.44
C THR A 236 -6.38 -3.19 -11.38
N GLU A 237 -7.20 -3.28 -12.40
CA GLU A 237 -7.05 -4.23 -13.48
C GLU A 237 -7.20 -3.49 -14.80
N ALA A 238 -6.50 -3.95 -15.84
CA ALA A 238 -6.58 -3.31 -17.15
C ALA A 238 -8.02 -3.30 -17.67
N LYS A 239 -8.48 -2.13 -18.13
CA LYS A 239 -9.81 -1.90 -18.74
C LYS A 239 -11.00 -1.98 -17.77
N LYS A 240 -10.74 -2.13 -16.47
CA LYS A 240 -11.76 -2.10 -15.42
C LYS A 240 -11.63 -0.85 -14.57
N ASP A 241 -12.70 -0.46 -13.94
CA ASP A 241 -12.68 0.64 -12.97
C ASP A 241 -11.92 0.22 -11.71
N PRO A 242 -11.10 1.10 -11.12
CA PRO A 242 -10.39 0.79 -9.91
C PRO A 242 -11.36 0.63 -8.74
N TYR A 243 -11.19 -0.44 -7.99
CA TYR A 243 -11.86 -0.61 -6.70
C TYR A 243 -11.03 0.05 -5.61
N ARG A 244 -11.69 0.79 -4.72
CA ARG A 244 -11.02 1.45 -3.59
C ARG A 244 -11.87 1.38 -2.34
N GLU A 245 -11.21 0.99 -1.23
CA GLU A 245 -11.85 0.86 0.08
C GLU A 245 -10.90 1.31 1.19
N ILE A 246 -11.47 1.80 2.31
CA ILE A 246 -10.71 2.05 3.54
C ILE A 246 -10.94 0.87 4.49
N ILE A 247 -9.85 0.22 4.86
CA ILE A 247 -9.83 -0.94 5.74
C ILE A 247 -9.29 -0.59 7.11
N LEU A 248 -9.71 -1.31 8.13
CA LEU A 248 -9.17 -1.21 9.49
C LEU A 248 -8.26 -2.41 9.78
N VAL A 249 -6.99 -2.14 9.98
CA VAL A 249 -6.02 -3.11 10.45
C VAL A 249 -5.95 -3.03 11.98
N GLN A 250 -6.30 -4.13 12.67
CA GLN A 250 -6.24 -4.23 14.13
C GLN A 250 -5.21 -5.26 14.59
N ASP A 251 -5.06 -6.31 13.84
CA ASP A 251 -4.14 -7.43 14.10
C ASP A 251 -3.58 -7.97 12.77
N ASN A 252 -2.89 -9.09 12.82
CA ASN A 252 -2.31 -9.76 11.65
C ASN A 252 -3.23 -10.81 11.02
N SER A 253 -4.53 -10.72 11.21
CA SER A 253 -5.49 -11.60 10.54
C SER A 253 -5.44 -11.39 9.02
N SER A 254 -5.70 -12.48 8.30
CA SER A 254 -5.78 -12.44 6.85
C SER A 254 -7.02 -11.67 6.40
N MET A 255 -6.85 -10.84 5.38
CA MET A 255 -7.93 -10.06 4.78
C MET A 255 -8.14 -10.51 3.33
N GLU A 256 -9.40 -10.55 2.91
CA GLU A 256 -9.77 -10.98 1.58
C GLU A 256 -10.59 -9.88 0.89
N PHE A 257 -10.15 -9.49 -0.33
CA PHE A 257 -10.77 -8.46 -1.15
C PHE A 257 -10.96 -9.01 -2.57
N LEU A 258 -12.13 -9.56 -2.83
CA LEU A 258 -12.51 -10.15 -4.12
C LEU A 258 -13.73 -9.41 -4.71
N PRO A 259 -13.63 -8.10 -4.96
CA PRO A 259 -14.72 -7.35 -5.58
C PRO A 259 -14.87 -7.76 -7.04
N ASP A 260 -16.12 -7.72 -7.53
CA ASP A 260 -16.36 -7.78 -8.97
C ASP A 260 -15.99 -6.44 -9.61
N LEU A 261 -14.81 -6.40 -10.23
CA LEU A 261 -14.29 -5.20 -10.90
C LEU A 261 -15.04 -4.94 -12.19
N LYS A 262 -15.83 -3.87 -12.22
CA LYS A 262 -16.62 -3.48 -13.38
C LYS A 262 -15.76 -2.99 -14.53
N LEU A 263 -16.16 -3.32 -15.74
CA LEU A 263 -15.57 -2.77 -16.95
C LEU A 263 -15.74 -1.25 -16.97
N ASN A 264 -14.70 -0.51 -17.31
CA ASN A 264 -14.82 0.94 -17.44
C ASN A 264 -15.66 1.34 -18.66
N ASP A 265 -16.39 2.44 -18.56
CA ASP A 265 -17.31 2.92 -19.60
C ASP A 265 -16.62 3.12 -20.96
N SER A 266 -15.36 3.53 -20.97
CA SER A 266 -14.62 3.74 -22.22
C SER A 266 -14.37 2.41 -22.96
N THR A 267 -14.03 1.35 -22.25
CA THR A 267 -13.82 0.02 -22.82
C THR A 267 -15.15 -0.58 -23.27
N GLY A 268 -16.21 -0.43 -22.46
CA GLY A 268 -17.56 -0.87 -22.84
C GLY A 268 -18.02 -0.21 -24.16
N LYS A 269 -17.79 1.09 -24.30
CA LYS A 269 -18.13 1.82 -25.54
C LYS A 269 -17.31 1.33 -26.74
N VAL A 270 -15.99 1.13 -26.61
CA VAL A 270 -15.15 0.61 -27.69
C VAL A 270 -15.66 -0.75 -28.17
N ILE A 271 -16.04 -1.64 -27.24
CA ILE A 271 -16.58 -2.96 -27.60
C ILE A 271 -17.93 -2.81 -28.32
N ALA A 272 -18.81 -1.92 -27.86
CA ALA A 272 -20.10 -1.66 -28.51
C ALA A 272 -19.92 -1.13 -29.93
N ASP A 273 -18.99 -0.18 -30.13
CA ASP A 273 -18.65 0.36 -31.45
C ASP A 273 -18.10 -0.77 -32.39
N CYS A 274 -17.26 -1.68 -31.87
CA CYS A 274 -16.79 -2.85 -32.60
C CYS A 274 -17.93 -3.81 -33.04
N VAL A 275 -18.93 -4.00 -32.17
CA VAL A 275 -20.12 -4.84 -32.48
C VAL A 275 -20.91 -4.25 -33.63
N GLU A 276 -21.18 -2.93 -33.59
CA GLU A 276 -21.90 -2.24 -34.67
C GLU A 276 -21.13 -2.32 -36.01
N GLU A 277 -19.85 -2.02 -35.97
CA GLU A 277 -18.98 -2.11 -37.16
C GLU A 277 -18.92 -3.53 -37.73
N LEU A 278 -18.88 -4.56 -36.88
CA LEU A 278 -18.88 -5.95 -37.31
C LEU A 278 -20.19 -6.34 -38.02
N LEU A 279 -21.34 -5.95 -37.45
CA LEU A 279 -22.64 -6.22 -38.07
C LEU A 279 -22.74 -5.58 -39.47
N ASP A 280 -22.28 -4.34 -39.60
CA ASP A 280 -22.23 -3.66 -40.89
C ASP A 280 -21.31 -4.39 -41.86
N LYS A 281 -20.13 -4.83 -41.43
CA LYS A 281 -19.19 -5.63 -42.27
C LYS A 281 -19.81 -6.97 -42.70
N VAL A 282 -20.48 -7.67 -41.77
CA VAL A 282 -21.17 -8.94 -42.06
C VAL A 282 -22.24 -8.77 -43.12
N PHE A 283 -23.13 -7.79 -42.96
CA PHE A 283 -24.23 -7.56 -43.93
C PHE A 283 -23.69 -7.03 -45.26
N ALA A 284 -22.71 -6.14 -45.25
CA ALA A 284 -22.06 -5.66 -46.49
C ALA A 284 -21.32 -6.79 -47.24
N ALA A 285 -20.68 -7.71 -46.55
CA ALA A 285 -20.03 -8.87 -47.17
C ALA A 285 -21.07 -9.86 -47.70
N ALA A 286 -22.14 -10.12 -46.98
CA ALA A 286 -23.20 -11.06 -47.35
C ALA A 286 -23.97 -10.60 -48.60
N VAL A 287 -24.40 -9.33 -48.64
CA VAL A 287 -25.13 -8.76 -49.82
C VAL A 287 -24.27 -8.80 -51.09
N ASN A 288 -22.96 -8.67 -50.95
CA ASN A 288 -22.03 -8.73 -52.06
C ASN A 288 -21.54 -10.16 -52.38
N GLY A 289 -22.11 -11.20 -51.75
CA GLY A 289 -21.73 -12.60 -51.94
C GLY A 289 -20.29 -12.95 -51.58
N LYS A 290 -19.63 -12.15 -50.74
CA LYS A 290 -18.22 -12.33 -50.41
C LYS A 290 -18.00 -13.56 -49.53
N ALA A 291 -16.78 -14.11 -49.56
CA ALA A 291 -16.41 -15.25 -48.74
C ALA A 291 -16.16 -14.84 -47.27
N PHE A 292 -16.31 -15.77 -46.31
CA PHE A 292 -16.05 -15.57 -44.90
C PHE A 292 -14.66 -15.01 -44.62
N SER A 293 -13.68 -15.31 -45.48
CA SER A 293 -12.31 -14.78 -45.34
C SER A 293 -12.21 -13.25 -45.31
N THR A 294 -13.25 -12.52 -45.73
CA THR A 294 -13.29 -11.03 -45.64
C THR A 294 -13.62 -10.49 -44.28
N ILE A 295 -14.22 -11.29 -43.41
CA ILE A 295 -14.62 -10.91 -42.05
C ILE A 295 -14.00 -11.82 -40.96
N LYS A 296 -13.19 -12.76 -41.38
CA LYS A 296 -12.68 -13.81 -40.52
C LYS A 296 -11.83 -13.25 -39.34
N ASP A 297 -11.11 -12.17 -39.57
CA ASP A 297 -10.21 -11.56 -38.55
C ASP A 297 -10.96 -10.82 -37.44
N GLU A 298 -12.27 -10.64 -37.56
CA GLU A 298 -13.16 -10.09 -36.54
C GLU A 298 -13.59 -11.15 -35.52
N PHE A 299 -13.28 -12.42 -35.74
CA PHE A 299 -13.59 -13.54 -34.85
C PHE A 299 -12.31 -14.11 -34.25
N SER A 300 -12.42 -14.70 -33.04
CA SER A 300 -11.27 -15.32 -32.38
C SER A 300 -10.51 -16.25 -33.34
N ALA A 301 -9.19 -16.24 -33.22
CA ALA A 301 -8.29 -17.08 -34.04
C ALA A 301 -8.41 -18.58 -33.73
N ASP A 302 -9.19 -18.97 -32.72
CA ASP A 302 -9.48 -20.35 -32.38
C ASP A 302 -10.15 -21.07 -33.58
N THR A 303 -9.64 -22.25 -33.91
CA THR A 303 -10.08 -23.01 -35.09
C THR A 303 -11.55 -23.42 -35.04
N ALA A 304 -12.06 -23.75 -33.84
CA ALA A 304 -13.47 -24.12 -33.65
C ALA A 304 -14.36 -22.90 -33.81
N VAL A 305 -13.99 -21.76 -33.21
CA VAL A 305 -14.70 -20.48 -33.37
C VAL A 305 -14.76 -20.06 -34.83
N GLN A 306 -13.65 -20.16 -35.57
CA GLN A 306 -13.59 -19.85 -37.01
C GLN A 306 -14.47 -20.75 -37.85
N ALA A 307 -14.54 -22.05 -37.51
CA ALA A 307 -15.38 -23.01 -38.25
C ALA A 307 -16.88 -22.72 -38.06
N ASP A 308 -17.27 -22.51 -36.79
CA ASP A 308 -18.66 -22.20 -36.42
C ASP A 308 -19.11 -20.85 -37.01
N ALA A 309 -18.30 -19.80 -36.86
CA ALA A 309 -18.59 -18.47 -37.40
C ALA A 309 -18.73 -18.51 -38.93
N LYS A 310 -17.90 -19.32 -39.63
CA LYS A 310 -18.01 -19.53 -41.08
C LYS A 310 -19.33 -20.17 -41.49
N GLU A 311 -19.77 -21.19 -40.75
CA GLU A 311 -21.05 -21.88 -41.02
C GLU A 311 -22.23 -20.92 -40.83
N GLN A 312 -22.24 -20.16 -39.75
CA GLN A 312 -23.27 -19.16 -39.45
C GLN A 312 -23.31 -18.07 -40.51
N TYR A 313 -22.14 -17.56 -40.94
CA TYR A 313 -22.02 -16.56 -41.99
C TYR A 313 -22.58 -17.08 -43.32
N GLN A 314 -22.34 -18.35 -43.68
CA GLN A 314 -22.90 -18.94 -44.87
C GLN A 314 -24.44 -18.93 -44.86
N GLN A 315 -25.05 -19.26 -43.72
CA GLN A 315 -26.51 -19.21 -43.54
C GLN A 315 -27.07 -17.79 -43.76
N ILE A 316 -26.36 -16.77 -43.22
CA ILE A 316 -26.71 -15.36 -43.41
C ILE A 316 -26.60 -15.00 -44.91
N ARG A 317 -25.48 -15.32 -45.54
CA ARG A 317 -25.24 -15.04 -46.98
C ARG A 317 -26.27 -15.70 -47.87
N ASP A 318 -26.64 -16.97 -47.61
CA ASP A 318 -27.60 -17.73 -48.40
C ASP A 318 -29.05 -17.23 -48.27
N ALA A 319 -29.35 -16.43 -47.24
CA ALA A 319 -30.63 -15.71 -47.10
C ALA A 319 -30.75 -14.50 -48.04
N TYR A 320 -29.62 -13.99 -48.57
CA TYR A 320 -29.63 -12.87 -49.50
C TYR A 320 -30.07 -13.30 -50.90
N LEU A 321 -30.19 -12.32 -51.79
CA LEU A 321 -30.76 -12.49 -53.13
C LEU A 321 -30.06 -13.59 -53.90
N ASN A 322 -30.79 -14.66 -54.21
CA ASN A 322 -30.32 -15.72 -55.09
C ASN A 322 -30.41 -15.25 -56.55
N SER A 323 -29.25 -15.29 -57.27
CA SER A 323 -29.15 -14.84 -58.65
C SER A 323 -30.10 -15.61 -59.59
N ASP A 324 -30.32 -16.91 -59.37
CA ASP A 324 -31.10 -17.77 -60.26
C ASP A 324 -32.60 -17.56 -60.05
N THR A 325 -33.06 -17.41 -58.83
CA THR A 325 -34.47 -17.19 -58.51
C THR A 325 -34.85 -15.72 -58.43
N ASN A 326 -33.87 -14.85 -58.22
CA ASN A 326 -34.00 -13.43 -57.98
C ASN A 326 -34.98 -13.14 -56.80
N THR A 327 -34.91 -14.01 -55.74
CA THR A 327 -35.64 -13.91 -54.51
C THR A 327 -34.68 -13.93 -53.34
N GLY A 328 -35.05 -13.39 -52.22
CA GLY A 328 -34.22 -13.32 -51.02
C GLY A 328 -34.13 -11.90 -50.46
N ILE A 329 -33.27 -11.71 -49.51
CA ILE A 329 -33.02 -10.41 -48.88
C ILE A 329 -32.28 -9.50 -49.84
N THR A 330 -32.75 -8.29 -50.03
CA THR A 330 -32.12 -7.27 -50.87
C THR A 330 -31.34 -6.24 -50.05
N SER A 331 -31.80 -5.92 -48.86
CA SER A 331 -31.09 -5.03 -47.95
C SER A 331 -31.44 -5.33 -46.48
N VAL A 332 -30.51 -5.07 -45.61
CA VAL A 332 -30.68 -5.02 -44.14
C VAL A 332 -30.17 -3.67 -43.69
N THR A 333 -31.00 -2.91 -43.02
CA THR A 333 -30.66 -1.59 -42.46
C THR A 333 -30.88 -1.63 -40.95
N ILE A 334 -29.82 -1.48 -40.17
CA ILE A 334 -29.92 -1.39 -38.71
C ILE A 334 -30.59 -0.06 -38.37
N SER A 335 -31.69 -0.14 -37.60
CA SER A 335 -32.45 1.03 -37.17
C SER A 335 -32.04 1.45 -35.74
N SER A 336 -31.73 0.47 -34.88
CA SER A 336 -31.16 0.70 -33.56
C SER A 336 -30.34 -0.49 -33.12
N ILE A 337 -29.31 -0.19 -32.32
CA ILE A 337 -28.43 -1.17 -31.69
C ILE A 337 -28.17 -0.73 -30.24
N SER A 338 -28.23 -1.66 -29.31
CA SER A 338 -27.91 -1.41 -27.89
C SER A 338 -27.09 -2.57 -27.39
N THR A 339 -25.84 -2.32 -27.07
CA THR A 339 -24.90 -3.32 -26.57
C THR A 339 -24.60 -3.10 -25.10
N THR A 340 -24.82 -4.12 -24.28
CA THR A 340 -24.37 -4.20 -22.89
C THR A 340 -23.18 -5.14 -22.82
N VAL A 341 -22.11 -4.69 -22.19
CA VAL A 341 -20.89 -5.48 -21.98
C VAL A 341 -20.79 -5.85 -20.49
N THR A 342 -20.69 -7.14 -20.23
CA THR A 342 -20.49 -7.67 -18.87
C THR A 342 -19.13 -8.36 -18.78
N SER A 343 -18.42 -8.16 -17.67
CA SER A 343 -17.16 -8.83 -17.41
C SER A 343 -17.33 -9.72 -16.19
N THR A 344 -17.03 -11.01 -16.34
CA THR A 344 -16.85 -11.95 -15.23
C THR A 344 -15.36 -12.24 -15.04
N GLU A 345 -14.98 -12.93 -13.96
CA GLU A 345 -13.57 -13.22 -13.62
C GLU A 345 -12.73 -13.75 -14.79
N ASN A 346 -13.33 -14.52 -15.69
CA ASN A 346 -12.61 -15.21 -16.76
C ASN A 346 -13.07 -14.86 -18.19
N GLN A 347 -14.13 -14.07 -18.37
CA GLN A 347 -14.71 -13.86 -19.67
C GLN A 347 -15.48 -12.54 -19.78
N MET A 348 -15.29 -11.82 -20.89
CA MET A 348 -16.18 -10.73 -21.27
C MET A 348 -17.29 -11.27 -22.16
N LYS A 349 -18.50 -10.82 -21.93
CA LYS A 349 -19.68 -11.16 -22.74
C LYS A 349 -20.39 -9.90 -23.18
N ILE A 350 -20.92 -9.95 -24.39
CA ILE A 350 -21.85 -8.94 -24.91
C ILE A 350 -23.25 -9.50 -24.97
N GLU A 351 -24.18 -8.61 -24.73
CA GLU A 351 -25.61 -8.79 -24.97
C GLU A 351 -26.06 -7.59 -25.81
N THR A 352 -26.48 -7.85 -27.04
CA THR A 352 -26.80 -6.80 -28.01
C THR A 352 -28.20 -6.99 -28.52
N ASP A 353 -29.06 -6.01 -28.28
CA ASP A 353 -30.38 -5.92 -28.88
C ASP A 353 -30.28 -5.14 -30.19
N VAL A 354 -30.72 -5.75 -31.30
CA VAL A 354 -30.68 -5.16 -32.63
C VAL A 354 -32.09 -5.06 -33.17
N THR A 355 -32.43 -3.88 -33.68
CA THR A 355 -33.64 -3.68 -34.49
C THR A 355 -33.21 -3.31 -35.91
N ALA A 356 -33.68 -4.03 -36.91
CA ALA A 356 -33.35 -3.75 -38.28
C ALA A 356 -34.58 -3.83 -39.19
N THR A 357 -34.51 -3.07 -40.26
CA THR A 357 -35.46 -3.14 -41.35
C THR A 357 -34.87 -3.99 -42.47
N ILE A 358 -35.59 -5.03 -42.82
CA ILE A 358 -35.20 -5.96 -43.88
C ILE A 358 -36.11 -5.80 -45.07
N GLU A 359 -35.55 -5.65 -46.25
CA GLU A 359 -36.27 -5.72 -47.51
C GLU A 359 -36.05 -7.10 -48.13
N LYS A 360 -37.19 -7.82 -48.38
CA LYS A 360 -37.17 -9.13 -49.03
C LYS A 360 -37.89 -9.09 -50.35
N ARG A 361 -37.32 -9.71 -51.37
CA ARG A 361 -37.96 -9.93 -52.65
C ARG A 361 -38.50 -11.34 -52.70
N THR A 362 -39.81 -11.46 -52.84
CA THR A 362 -40.52 -12.74 -52.90
C THR A 362 -41.19 -12.94 -54.28
N ARG A 363 -41.35 -14.19 -54.70
CA ARG A 363 -42.09 -14.54 -55.93
C ARG A 363 -43.57 -14.47 -55.64
N PHE A 364 -44.26 -13.70 -56.47
CA PHE A 364 -45.72 -13.62 -56.46
C PHE A 364 -46.27 -14.02 -57.85
N LEU A 365 -47.04 -15.07 -57.94
CA LEU A 365 -47.38 -15.68 -59.25
C LEU A 365 -46.16 -15.89 -60.13
N HIS A 366 -46.05 -16.87 -60.94
CA HIS A 366 -44.81 -17.32 -61.59
C HIS A 366 -43.94 -16.22 -62.27
N PHE A 367 -44.49 -15.04 -62.55
CA PHE A 367 -43.82 -13.97 -63.28
C PHE A 367 -43.65 -12.68 -62.49
N PHE A 368 -44.32 -12.48 -61.38
CA PHE A 368 -44.28 -11.23 -60.57
C PHE A 368 -43.43 -11.40 -59.34
N ARG A 369 -42.62 -10.40 -59.06
CA ARG A 369 -41.86 -10.29 -57.82
C ARG A 369 -42.40 -9.12 -56.98
N LYS A 370 -42.52 -9.31 -55.68
CA LYS A 370 -42.95 -8.28 -54.73
C LYS A 370 -41.85 -8.06 -53.74
N THR A 371 -41.48 -6.81 -53.52
CA THR A 371 -40.64 -6.43 -52.37
C THR A 371 -41.52 -6.23 -51.17
N LYS A 372 -41.13 -6.83 -50.05
CA LYS A 372 -41.77 -6.68 -48.73
C LYS A 372 -40.73 -6.12 -47.79
N THR A 373 -41.12 -5.10 -47.03
CA THR A 373 -40.30 -4.52 -45.98
C THR A 373 -40.83 -4.98 -44.63
N GLU A 374 -39.95 -5.48 -43.79
CA GLU A 374 -40.27 -5.98 -42.45
C GLU A 374 -39.30 -5.40 -41.47
N THR A 375 -39.77 -4.97 -40.26
CA THR A 375 -38.92 -4.61 -39.12
C THR A 375 -38.88 -5.81 -38.20
N ILE A 376 -37.65 -6.25 -37.87
CA ILE A 376 -37.40 -7.37 -37.01
C ILE A 376 -36.43 -6.97 -35.88
N THR A 377 -36.54 -7.64 -34.75
CA THR A 377 -35.67 -7.49 -33.60
C THR A 377 -35.07 -8.83 -33.24
N TRP A 378 -33.80 -8.84 -32.92
CA TRP A 378 -33.13 -10.04 -32.40
C TRP A 378 -32.11 -9.69 -31.36
N LYS A 379 -31.67 -10.68 -30.59
CA LYS A 379 -30.70 -10.56 -29.55
C LYS A 379 -29.46 -11.39 -29.88
N ILE A 380 -28.28 -10.77 -29.69
CA ILE A 380 -26.99 -11.43 -29.88
C ILE A 380 -26.36 -11.56 -28.49
N GLU A 381 -25.95 -12.75 -28.12
CA GLU A 381 -25.12 -13.03 -26.95
C GLU A 381 -23.84 -13.70 -27.43
N SER A 382 -22.68 -13.13 -27.06
CA SER A 382 -21.40 -13.69 -27.46
C SER A 382 -20.29 -13.39 -26.46
N ALA A 383 -19.30 -14.26 -26.42
CA ALA A 383 -18.03 -13.96 -25.77
C ALA A 383 -17.25 -12.93 -26.59
N VAL A 384 -16.49 -12.08 -25.91
CA VAL A 384 -15.57 -11.10 -26.50
C VAL A 384 -14.20 -11.30 -25.89
N THR A 385 -13.18 -11.35 -26.72
CA THR A 385 -11.79 -11.51 -26.31
C THR A 385 -10.92 -10.43 -26.94
N LEU A 386 -9.83 -10.07 -26.25
CA LEU A 386 -8.83 -9.18 -26.82
C LEU A 386 -7.68 -10.03 -27.37
N GLU A 387 -7.52 -10.06 -28.68
CA GLU A 387 -6.41 -10.73 -29.35
C GLU A 387 -5.56 -9.68 -30.09
N LYS A 388 -4.24 -9.64 -29.83
CA LYS A 388 -3.30 -8.71 -30.50
C LYS A 388 -3.79 -7.26 -30.55
N GLU A 389 -4.33 -6.76 -29.41
CA GLU A 389 -4.88 -5.41 -29.25
C GLU A 389 -6.21 -5.14 -30.01
N THR A 390 -6.82 -6.13 -30.63
CA THR A 390 -8.12 -6.03 -31.31
C THR A 390 -9.18 -6.85 -30.56
N TRP A 391 -10.37 -6.29 -30.42
CA TRP A 391 -11.52 -7.02 -29.87
C TRP A 391 -12.07 -7.95 -30.93
N VAL A 392 -12.16 -9.25 -30.60
CA VAL A 392 -12.69 -10.29 -31.50
C VAL A 392 -13.86 -10.99 -30.82
N MET A 393 -14.82 -11.44 -31.63
CA MET A 393 -16.05 -12.07 -31.19
C MET A 393 -15.95 -13.61 -31.14
N GLY A 394 -16.72 -14.21 -30.26
CA GLY A 394 -16.90 -15.67 -30.23
C GLY A 394 -17.80 -16.19 -31.35
N SER A 395 -17.88 -17.51 -31.48
CA SER A 395 -18.70 -18.18 -32.49
C SER A 395 -20.20 -17.89 -32.40
N ASP A 396 -20.68 -17.63 -31.16
CA ASP A 396 -22.12 -17.44 -30.92
C ASP A 396 -22.66 -16.10 -31.44
N PHE A 397 -21.78 -15.17 -31.82
CA PHE A 397 -22.14 -13.84 -32.29
C PHE A 397 -23.10 -13.90 -33.48
N LEU A 398 -22.78 -14.68 -34.52
CA LEU A 398 -23.59 -14.79 -35.72
C LEU A 398 -24.83 -15.67 -35.54
N LYS A 399 -24.87 -16.57 -34.55
CA LYS A 399 -26.04 -17.38 -34.20
C LYS A 399 -27.24 -16.54 -33.76
N GLY A 400 -26.98 -15.42 -33.11
CA GLY A 400 -27.99 -14.48 -32.68
C GLY A 400 -28.66 -13.71 -33.83
N VAL A 401 -28.05 -13.68 -34.98
CA VAL A 401 -28.57 -12.92 -36.15
C VAL A 401 -29.77 -13.67 -36.77
N ASP A 402 -30.99 -13.20 -36.50
CA ASP A 402 -32.20 -13.73 -37.11
C ASP A 402 -32.72 -12.79 -38.21
N LEU A 403 -32.68 -13.24 -39.44
CA LEU A 403 -33.17 -12.49 -40.60
C LEU A 403 -34.60 -12.84 -40.99
N GLY A 404 -35.37 -13.46 -40.06
CA GLY A 404 -36.77 -13.81 -40.25
C GLY A 404 -36.96 -14.80 -41.41
N LYS A 405 -36.59 -16.05 -41.18
CA LYS A 405 -36.78 -17.14 -42.13
C LYS A 405 -38.21 -17.39 -42.46
#